data_1614e34c57fba2394b71c1c55cafd6be
#
_entry.id   1614e34c57fba2394b71c1c55cafd6be
#
_cell.length_a   1.000
_cell.length_b   1.000
_cell.length_c   1.000
_cell.angle_alpha   90.00
_cell.angle_beta   90.00
_cell.angle_gamma   90.00
#
_symmetry.space_group_name_H-M   'P 1'
#
loop_
_entity.id
_entity.type
_entity.pdbx_description
1 polymer ?
#
loop_
_entity_poly.entity_id
_entity_poly.type
_entity_poly.pdbx_seq_one_letter_code
_entity_poly.pdbx_strand_id
1 'polypeptide(L)'
;RLYRVIREGNYTNFPGFYGMLMRNCYTFPLSSNRDTMKKFLSSMDTVLQHGDFMLVYPEQSMWWNYRKPKPLKKGAYTFAAKNHVPVLPCFITMEDSDILGDDGFYVQEYTIHIAEPIYPDPQKTQAENVDAMRRKNAAVWKQIYEEFYGIPLVYDTAEAVQYVGKPTNIA
;
A
#
# COMPACT_ATOMS: atom_id res chain seq x y z
N ARG A 1 -5.79 -2.12 17.12
CA ARG A 1 -6.41 -1.07 16.27
C ARG A 1 -5.74 -1.06 14.91
N LEU A 2 -6.42 -0.52 13.87
CA LEU A 2 -5.87 -0.39 12.52
C LEU A 2 -5.69 1.08 12.17
N TYR A 3 -4.46 1.52 12.02
CA TYR A 3 -4.10 2.85 11.56
C TYR A 3 -3.81 2.85 10.05
N ARG A 4 -4.00 4.00 9.39
CA ARG A 4 -3.81 4.14 7.93
C ARG A 4 -2.89 5.30 7.62
N VAL A 5 -1.91 5.04 6.74
CA VAL A 5 -1.08 6.11 6.19
C VAL A 5 -1.81 6.79 5.05
N ILE A 6 -1.98 8.11 5.12
CA ILE A 6 -2.63 8.92 4.09
C ILE A 6 -1.74 10.07 3.63
N ARG A 7 -2.01 10.64 2.47
CA ARG A 7 -1.33 11.87 2.04
C ARG A 7 -1.72 13.04 2.95
N GLU A 8 -0.77 13.94 3.23
CA GLU A 8 -1.03 15.13 4.03
C GLU A 8 -2.20 15.97 3.49
N GLY A 9 -2.32 16.13 2.17
CA GLY A 9 -3.44 16.83 1.56
C GLY A 9 -4.81 16.23 1.89
N ASN A 10 -4.91 14.92 2.02
CA ASN A 10 -6.16 14.28 2.45
C ASN A 10 -6.47 14.55 3.93
N TYR A 11 -5.47 14.85 4.74
CA TYR A 11 -5.63 15.19 6.14
C TYR A 11 -6.00 16.67 6.35
N THR A 12 -5.40 17.56 5.54
CA THR A 12 -5.50 19.03 5.75
C THR A 12 -6.58 19.70 4.89
N ASN A 13 -6.81 19.23 3.65
CA ASN A 13 -7.55 19.98 2.64
C ASN A 13 -9.05 19.64 2.57
N PHE A 14 -9.50 18.56 3.21
CA PHE A 14 -10.91 18.25 3.22
C PHE A 14 -11.66 19.03 4.31
N PRO A 15 -12.66 19.88 3.91
CA PRO A 15 -13.49 20.61 4.87
C PRO A 15 -14.63 19.74 5.43
N GLY A 16 -15.34 20.25 6.43
CA GLY A 16 -16.57 19.70 6.94
C GLY A 16 -16.44 18.29 7.55
N PHE A 17 -17.54 17.54 7.47
CA PHE A 17 -17.66 16.19 8.06
C PHE A 17 -16.62 15.21 7.54
N TYR A 18 -16.35 15.22 6.21
CA TYR A 18 -15.36 14.33 5.61
C TYR A 18 -13.94 14.61 6.12
N GLY A 19 -13.57 15.87 6.26
CA GLY A 19 -12.27 16.24 6.85
C GLY A 19 -12.17 15.86 8.32
N MET A 20 -13.27 15.98 9.08
CA MET A 20 -13.32 15.48 10.46
C MET A 20 -13.10 13.96 10.50
N LEU A 21 -13.75 13.20 9.61
CA LEU A 21 -13.57 11.76 9.48
C LEU A 21 -12.11 11.41 9.16
N MET A 22 -11.52 12.07 8.17
CA MET A 22 -10.12 11.86 7.78
C MET A 22 -9.14 12.11 8.93
N ARG A 23 -9.40 13.07 9.81
CA ARG A 23 -8.52 13.38 10.95
C ARG A 23 -8.73 12.49 12.18
N ASN A 24 -9.89 11.82 12.31
CA ASN A 24 -10.26 11.09 13.53
C ASN A 24 -10.37 9.56 13.34
N CYS A 25 -10.24 9.04 12.11
CA CYS A 25 -10.34 7.61 11.82
C CYS A 25 -8.99 6.89 11.80
N TYR A 26 -8.16 7.10 12.81
CA TYR A 26 -6.85 6.45 12.93
C TYR A 26 -5.98 6.65 11.68
N THR A 27 -5.90 7.87 11.20
CA THR A 27 -5.09 8.23 10.02
C THR A 27 -3.81 8.93 10.43
N PHE A 28 -2.71 8.62 9.72
CA PHE A 28 -1.42 9.30 9.88
C PHE A 28 -1.06 10.01 8.57
N PRO A 29 -0.92 11.35 8.60
CA PRO A 29 -0.53 12.10 7.41
C PRO A 29 0.95 11.91 7.09
N LEU A 30 1.24 11.44 5.88
CA LEU A 30 2.59 11.41 5.32
C LEU A 30 2.88 12.75 4.65
N SER A 31 3.81 13.50 5.22
CA SER A 31 4.17 14.87 4.79
C SER A 31 5.59 14.94 4.23
N SER A 32 5.83 15.88 3.33
CA SER A 32 7.18 16.27 2.92
C SER A 32 7.86 17.22 3.93
N ASN A 33 7.10 17.80 4.87
CA ASN A 33 7.66 18.65 5.92
C ASN A 33 8.46 17.82 6.91
N ARG A 34 9.70 18.24 7.21
CA ARG A 34 10.65 17.51 8.05
C ARG A 34 10.15 17.26 9.48
N ASP A 35 9.50 18.25 10.08
CA ASP A 35 9.05 18.12 11.48
C ASP A 35 7.78 17.29 11.59
N THR A 36 6.88 17.41 10.62
CA THR A 36 5.72 16.52 10.51
C THR A 36 6.16 15.08 10.27
N MET A 37 7.17 14.87 9.41
CA MET A 37 7.74 13.55 9.16
C MET A 37 8.37 12.93 10.41
N LYS A 38 9.08 13.71 11.23
CA LYS A 38 9.63 13.21 12.51
C LYS A 38 8.51 12.74 13.46
N LYS A 39 7.45 13.55 13.58
CA LYS A 39 6.28 13.18 14.40
C LYS A 39 5.59 11.91 13.86
N PHE A 40 5.43 11.82 12.54
CA PHE A 40 4.90 10.63 11.87
C PHE A 40 5.72 9.38 12.22
N LEU A 41 7.05 9.43 12.09
CA LEU A 41 7.95 8.31 12.40
C LEU A 41 7.86 7.88 13.86
N SER A 42 7.87 8.85 14.80
CA SER A 42 7.74 8.55 16.23
C SER A 42 6.38 7.94 16.57
N SER A 43 5.29 8.46 15.99
CA SER A 43 3.96 7.91 16.20
C SER A 43 3.79 6.51 15.62
N MET A 44 4.42 6.25 14.46
CA MET A 44 4.47 4.92 13.84
C MET A 44 5.13 3.91 14.76
N ASP A 45 6.29 4.26 15.31
CA ASP A 45 7.01 3.39 16.26
C ASP A 45 6.13 3.08 17.49
N THR A 46 5.47 4.09 18.06
CA THR A 46 4.57 3.90 19.22
C THR A 46 3.41 2.94 18.90
N VAL A 47 2.78 3.10 17.74
CA VAL A 47 1.66 2.25 17.32
C VAL A 47 2.10 0.79 17.16
N LEU A 48 3.22 0.57 16.49
CA LEU A 48 3.74 -0.78 16.25
C LEU A 48 4.21 -1.46 17.55
N GLN A 49 4.83 -0.70 18.46
CA GLN A 49 5.25 -1.21 19.77
C GLN A 49 4.06 -1.56 20.68
N HIS A 50 2.92 -0.91 20.51
CA HIS A 50 1.68 -1.27 21.21
C HIS A 50 1.00 -2.53 20.65
N GLY A 51 1.50 -3.12 19.57
CA GLY A 51 0.88 -4.27 18.91
C GLY A 51 -0.33 -3.91 18.05
N ASP A 52 -0.49 -2.64 17.71
CA ASP A 52 -1.52 -2.17 16.79
C ASP A 52 -1.06 -2.39 15.33
N PHE A 53 -2.01 -2.33 14.39
CA PHE A 53 -1.74 -2.55 12.96
C PHE A 53 -1.61 -1.23 12.21
N MET A 54 -0.71 -1.22 11.22
CA MET A 54 -0.54 -0.10 10.31
C MET A 54 -0.77 -0.55 8.86
N LEU A 55 -1.79 0.01 8.20
CA LEU A 55 -2.02 -0.19 6.78
C LEU A 55 -1.16 0.76 5.97
N VAL A 56 -0.30 0.17 5.14
CA VAL A 56 0.59 0.91 4.24
C VAL A 56 0.43 0.38 2.82
N TYR A 57 0.26 1.28 1.86
CA TYR A 57 0.25 0.94 0.43
C TYR A 57 1.67 1.05 -0.13
N PRO A 58 2.40 -0.07 -0.27
CA PRO A 58 3.83 -0.03 -0.59
C PRO A 58 4.13 0.38 -2.03
N GLU A 59 3.13 0.38 -2.91
CA GLU A 59 3.24 0.85 -4.30
C GLU A 59 3.31 2.38 -4.39
N GLN A 60 2.77 3.10 -3.40
CA GLN A 60 2.72 4.56 -3.29
C GLN A 60 2.00 5.27 -4.47
N SER A 61 1.23 4.53 -5.24
CA SER A 61 0.44 5.06 -6.35
C SER A 61 -0.76 4.16 -6.60
N MET A 62 -1.88 4.78 -6.96
CA MET A 62 -3.09 4.08 -7.37
C MET A 62 -3.41 4.51 -8.81
N TRP A 63 -3.72 3.53 -9.66
CA TRP A 63 -4.17 3.77 -11.02
C TRP A 63 -5.56 3.15 -11.21
N TRP A 64 -6.38 3.82 -11.97
CA TRP A 64 -7.72 3.36 -12.25
C TRP A 64 -7.69 1.97 -12.93
N ASN A 65 -8.46 1.03 -12.40
CA ASN A 65 -8.66 -0.31 -12.95
C ASN A 65 -7.34 -1.05 -13.32
N TYR A 66 -6.28 -0.81 -12.56
CA TYR A 66 -4.97 -1.40 -12.80
C TYR A 66 -4.77 -2.67 -11.97
N ARG A 67 -4.71 -3.80 -12.65
CA ARG A 67 -4.72 -5.14 -12.04
C ARG A 67 -3.33 -5.66 -11.64
N LYS A 68 -2.26 -5.16 -12.27
CA LYS A 68 -0.88 -5.61 -11.98
C LYS A 68 -0.35 -4.99 -10.68
N PRO A 69 0.35 -5.78 -9.82
CA PRO A 69 1.09 -5.19 -8.70
C PRO A 69 2.22 -4.31 -9.22
N LYS A 70 2.38 -3.11 -8.66
CA LYS A 70 3.47 -2.21 -8.99
C LYS A 70 4.73 -2.54 -8.19
N PRO A 71 5.92 -2.08 -8.61
CA PRO A 71 7.14 -2.25 -7.85
C PRO A 71 7.04 -1.65 -6.44
N LEU A 72 7.29 -2.47 -5.42
CA LEU A 72 7.12 -2.11 -4.03
C LEU A 72 8.26 -1.20 -3.55
N LYS A 73 7.90 -0.12 -2.84
CA LYS A 73 8.83 0.82 -2.22
C LYS A 73 9.27 0.34 -0.84
N LYS A 74 10.44 0.79 -0.36
CA LYS A 74 11.07 0.32 0.87
C LYS A 74 10.37 0.76 2.18
N GLY A 75 9.57 1.83 2.15
CA GLY A 75 9.06 2.50 3.35
C GLY A 75 8.37 1.57 4.36
N ALA A 76 7.37 0.78 3.92
CA ALA A 76 6.66 -0.15 4.80
C ALA A 76 7.60 -1.16 5.49
N TYR A 77 8.54 -1.71 4.73
CA TYR A 77 9.50 -2.70 5.22
C TYR A 77 10.54 -2.08 6.15
N THR A 78 10.88 -0.80 5.97
CA THR A 78 11.75 -0.05 6.89
C THR A 78 11.11 0.08 8.26
N PHE A 79 9.81 0.39 8.32
CA PHE A 79 9.08 0.45 9.59
C PHE A 79 9.00 -0.91 10.28
N ALA A 80 8.67 -1.95 9.51
CA ALA A 80 8.58 -3.30 10.05
C ALA A 80 9.93 -3.81 10.58
N ALA A 81 11.00 -3.67 9.79
CA ALA A 81 12.34 -4.11 10.20
C ALA A 81 12.87 -3.32 11.41
N LYS A 82 12.64 -2.00 11.46
CA LYS A 82 13.05 -1.16 12.59
C LYS A 82 12.36 -1.54 13.90
N ASN A 83 11.08 -1.88 13.84
CA ASN A 83 10.26 -2.20 15.01
C ASN A 83 10.18 -3.71 15.29
N HIS A 84 10.91 -4.53 14.54
CA HIS A 84 10.90 -5.99 14.66
C HIS A 84 9.50 -6.62 14.57
N VAL A 85 8.62 -6.04 13.77
CA VAL A 85 7.25 -6.53 13.54
C VAL A 85 7.10 -7.17 12.16
N PRO A 86 6.18 -8.13 11.98
CA PRO A 86 5.95 -8.74 10.68
C PRO A 86 5.23 -7.80 9.70
N VAL A 87 5.39 -8.08 8.42
CA VAL A 87 4.53 -7.57 7.34
C VAL A 87 3.52 -8.65 6.99
N LEU A 88 2.23 -8.32 7.00
CA LEU A 88 1.16 -9.17 6.50
C LEU A 88 0.86 -8.76 5.06
N PRO A 89 1.25 -9.58 4.05
CA PRO A 89 0.97 -9.26 2.66
C PRO A 89 -0.54 -9.38 2.38
N CYS A 90 -1.13 -8.28 1.88
CA CYS A 90 -2.49 -8.27 1.37
C CYS A 90 -2.45 -7.80 -0.08
N PHE A 91 -3.01 -8.58 -0.99
CA PHE A 91 -3.14 -8.21 -2.39
C PHE A 91 -4.60 -8.26 -2.81
N ILE A 92 -5.03 -7.30 -3.63
CA ILE A 92 -6.41 -7.23 -4.11
C ILE A 92 -6.40 -7.54 -5.59
N THR A 93 -7.13 -8.59 -5.96
CA THR A 93 -7.47 -8.89 -7.36
C THR A 93 -8.85 -8.32 -7.68
N MET A 94 -9.10 -8.04 -8.94
CA MET A 94 -10.37 -7.49 -9.41
C MET A 94 -10.79 -8.13 -10.72
N GLU A 95 -12.09 -8.35 -10.87
CA GLU A 95 -12.74 -8.87 -12.07
C GLU A 95 -13.90 -7.97 -12.48
N ASP A 96 -14.21 -7.96 -13.76
CA ASP A 96 -15.40 -7.28 -14.27
C ASP A 96 -16.63 -8.11 -13.91
N SER A 97 -17.63 -7.50 -13.26
CA SER A 97 -18.94 -8.12 -13.05
C SER A 97 -19.78 -8.03 -14.33
N ASP A 98 -20.95 -8.66 -14.32
CA ASP A 98 -21.94 -8.54 -15.42
C ASP A 98 -22.71 -7.21 -15.42
N ILE A 99 -22.42 -6.31 -14.47
CA ILE A 99 -23.12 -5.04 -14.29
C ILE A 99 -22.33 -3.92 -14.95
N LEU A 100 -22.90 -3.28 -15.96
CA LEU A 100 -22.35 -2.08 -16.57
C LEU A 100 -22.74 -0.86 -15.72
N GLY A 101 -21.74 -0.09 -15.27
CA GLY A 101 -21.97 1.16 -14.54
C GLY A 101 -22.38 2.33 -15.43
N ASP A 102 -22.87 3.39 -14.83
CA ASP A 102 -23.32 4.62 -15.53
C ASP A 102 -22.17 5.34 -16.24
N ASP A 103 -20.93 5.07 -15.85
CA ASP A 103 -19.69 5.59 -16.45
C ASP A 103 -19.21 4.80 -17.69
N GLY A 104 -19.93 3.74 -18.08
CA GLY A 104 -19.61 2.88 -19.21
C GLY A 104 -18.55 1.81 -18.93
N PHE A 105 -18.14 1.63 -17.67
CA PHE A 105 -17.27 0.54 -17.24
C PHE A 105 -18.04 -0.51 -16.44
N TYR A 106 -17.58 -1.75 -16.48
CA TYR A 106 -18.14 -2.81 -15.63
C TYR A 106 -17.80 -2.57 -14.17
N VAL A 107 -18.76 -2.80 -13.29
CA VAL A 107 -18.54 -2.79 -11.84
C VAL A 107 -17.49 -3.84 -11.50
N GLN A 108 -16.49 -3.46 -10.69
CA GLN A 108 -15.40 -4.37 -10.33
C GLN A 108 -15.76 -5.17 -9.08
N GLU A 109 -15.57 -6.48 -9.16
CA GLU A 109 -15.60 -7.37 -8.01
C GLU A 109 -14.18 -7.52 -7.46
N TYR A 110 -14.03 -7.36 -6.14
CA TYR A 110 -12.73 -7.39 -5.48
C TYR A 110 -12.58 -8.62 -4.60
N THR A 111 -11.45 -9.32 -4.77
CA THR A 111 -11.03 -10.38 -3.85
C THR A 111 -9.78 -9.95 -3.09
N ILE A 112 -9.85 -9.99 -1.74
CA ILE A 112 -8.69 -9.68 -0.89
C ILE A 112 -7.98 -10.99 -0.54
N HIS A 113 -6.74 -11.12 -1.00
CA HIS A 113 -5.86 -12.23 -0.68
C HIS A 113 -4.96 -11.84 0.50
N ILE A 114 -5.02 -12.60 1.59
CA ILE A 114 -4.18 -12.42 2.76
C ILE A 114 -3.21 -13.61 2.82
N ALA A 115 -1.91 -13.32 2.78
CA ALA A 115 -0.88 -14.34 2.81
C ALA A 115 -0.21 -14.46 4.19
N GLU A 116 0.69 -15.41 4.34
CA GLU A 116 1.44 -15.64 5.58
C GLU A 116 2.30 -14.43 5.98
N PRO A 117 2.37 -14.09 7.27
CA PRO A 117 3.18 -13.01 7.75
C PRO A 117 4.67 -13.19 7.42
N ILE A 118 5.33 -12.11 7.02
CA ILE A 118 6.77 -12.06 6.74
C ILE A 118 7.47 -11.42 7.93
N TYR A 119 8.19 -12.22 8.69
CA TYR A 119 8.95 -11.76 9.86
C TYR A 119 10.34 -11.26 9.47
N PRO A 120 10.86 -10.21 10.14
CA PRO A 120 12.28 -9.85 10.05
C PRO A 120 13.14 -10.94 10.70
N ASP A 121 14.30 -11.20 10.13
CA ASP A 121 15.27 -12.17 10.61
C ASP A 121 16.19 -11.48 11.66
N PRO A 122 16.24 -11.96 12.90
CA PRO A 122 17.05 -11.34 13.95
C PRO A 122 18.57 -11.43 13.69
N GLN A 123 19.00 -12.30 12.77
CA GLN A 123 20.43 -12.45 12.41
C GLN A 123 20.87 -11.49 11.30
N LYS A 124 19.92 -10.77 10.68
CA LYS A 124 20.18 -9.80 9.59
C LYS A 124 20.17 -8.37 10.10
N THR A 125 20.93 -7.55 9.43
CA THR A 125 20.84 -6.09 9.61
C THR A 125 19.48 -5.56 9.19
N GLN A 126 19.13 -4.36 9.66
CA GLN A 126 17.88 -3.71 9.26
C GLN A 126 17.79 -3.57 7.74
N ALA A 127 18.87 -3.18 7.06
CA ALA A 127 18.89 -2.99 5.61
C ALA A 127 18.63 -4.30 4.84
N GLU A 128 19.25 -5.39 5.29
CA GLU A 128 19.03 -6.73 4.71
C GLU A 128 17.59 -7.21 4.93
N ASN A 129 17.03 -6.98 6.12
CA ASN A 129 15.64 -7.30 6.41
C ASN A 129 14.68 -6.53 5.51
N VAL A 130 14.89 -5.22 5.33
CA VAL A 130 14.08 -4.39 4.42
C VAL A 130 14.05 -4.98 3.01
N ASP A 131 15.20 -5.34 2.46
CA ASP A 131 15.27 -5.88 1.10
C ASP A 131 14.74 -7.33 1.03
N ALA A 132 14.97 -8.16 2.03
CA ALA A 132 14.46 -9.52 2.10
C ALA A 132 12.93 -9.55 2.19
N MET A 133 12.35 -8.80 3.13
CA MET A 133 10.90 -8.72 3.33
C MET A 133 10.21 -8.16 2.09
N ARG A 134 10.75 -7.10 1.48
CA ARG A 134 10.24 -6.51 0.25
C ARG A 134 10.21 -7.51 -0.91
N ARG A 135 11.32 -8.23 -1.14
CA ARG A 135 11.40 -9.25 -2.19
C ARG A 135 10.41 -10.39 -1.94
N LYS A 136 10.30 -10.86 -0.69
CA LYS A 136 9.35 -11.92 -0.33
C LYS A 136 7.91 -11.48 -0.56
N ASN A 137 7.55 -10.27 -0.15
CA ASN A 137 6.21 -9.72 -0.40
C ASN A 137 5.92 -9.57 -1.90
N ALA A 138 6.88 -9.06 -2.68
CA ALA A 138 6.73 -8.95 -4.12
C ALA A 138 6.55 -10.32 -4.80
N ALA A 139 7.25 -11.35 -4.33
CA ALA A 139 7.09 -12.74 -4.83
C ALA A 139 5.70 -13.30 -4.51
N VAL A 140 5.18 -13.05 -3.29
CA VAL A 140 3.83 -13.44 -2.89
C VAL A 140 2.78 -12.77 -3.78
N TRP A 141 2.88 -11.47 -3.99
CA TRP A 141 1.93 -10.74 -4.83
C TRP A 141 2.00 -11.19 -6.29
N LYS A 142 3.22 -11.45 -6.80
CA LYS A 142 3.40 -12.02 -8.14
C LYS A 142 2.69 -13.36 -8.26
N GLN A 143 2.89 -14.25 -7.29
CA GLN A 143 2.26 -15.58 -7.28
C GLN A 143 0.74 -15.46 -7.29
N ILE A 144 0.14 -14.65 -6.41
CA ILE A 144 -1.32 -14.42 -6.37
C ILE A 144 -1.83 -13.89 -7.71
N TYR A 145 -1.11 -12.92 -8.30
CA TYR A 145 -1.48 -12.34 -9.59
C TYR A 145 -1.47 -13.41 -10.70
N GLU A 146 -0.40 -14.19 -10.79
CA GLU A 146 -0.24 -15.21 -11.83
C GLU A 146 -1.23 -16.36 -11.66
N GLU A 147 -1.52 -16.79 -10.44
CA GLU A 147 -2.51 -17.83 -10.14
C GLU A 147 -3.94 -17.36 -10.44
N PHE A 148 -4.27 -16.12 -10.09
CA PHE A 148 -5.62 -15.59 -10.26
C PHE A 148 -5.95 -15.27 -11.72
N TYR A 149 -5.04 -14.59 -12.43
CA TYR A 149 -5.27 -14.15 -13.81
C TYR A 149 -4.81 -15.16 -14.87
N GLY A 150 -4.06 -16.18 -14.51
CA GLY A 150 -3.54 -17.19 -15.44
C GLY A 150 -2.50 -16.64 -16.42
N ILE A 151 -1.88 -15.50 -16.16
CA ILE A 151 -0.90 -14.83 -17.01
C ILE A 151 0.37 -14.46 -16.24
N PRO A 152 1.56 -14.54 -16.85
CA PRO A 152 2.79 -14.17 -16.16
C PRO A 152 2.84 -12.66 -15.85
N LEU A 153 3.36 -12.30 -14.68
CA LEU A 153 3.61 -10.91 -14.32
C LEU A 153 4.88 -10.42 -15.03
N VAL A 154 4.69 -9.64 -16.07
CA VAL A 154 5.78 -8.98 -16.83
C VAL A 154 5.62 -7.48 -16.69
N TYR A 155 6.71 -6.79 -16.33
CA TYR A 155 6.78 -5.34 -16.36
C TYR A 155 7.42 -4.91 -17.68
N ASP A 156 6.61 -4.41 -18.60
CA ASP A 156 7.09 -3.82 -19.84
C ASP A 156 7.48 -2.36 -19.60
N THR A 157 8.62 -1.94 -20.14
CA THR A 157 9.08 -0.55 -20.13
C THR A 157 8.11 0.38 -20.86
N ALA A 158 7.40 -0.12 -21.89
CA ALA A 158 6.36 0.64 -22.58
C ALA A 158 5.13 0.91 -21.70
N GLU A 159 4.72 -0.04 -20.88
CA GLU A 159 3.64 0.17 -19.89
C GLU A 159 4.04 1.20 -18.83
N ALA A 160 5.27 1.16 -18.34
CA ALA A 160 5.77 2.15 -17.40
C ALA A 160 5.75 3.57 -18.00
N VAL A 161 6.04 3.72 -19.28
CA VAL A 161 6.00 5.01 -20.00
C VAL A 161 4.57 5.46 -20.26
N GLN A 162 3.65 4.58 -20.63
CA GLN A 162 2.24 4.93 -20.88
C GLN A 162 1.53 5.46 -19.62
N TYR A 163 1.87 4.95 -18.45
CA TYR A 163 1.21 5.31 -17.20
C TYR A 163 1.86 6.47 -16.42
N VAL A 164 3.09 6.84 -16.75
CA VAL A 164 3.76 8.03 -16.18
C VAL A 164 3.18 9.33 -16.77
N GLY A 165 2.49 9.29 -17.90
CA GLY A 165 2.03 10.48 -18.64
C GLY A 165 0.67 11.06 -18.28
N LYS A 166 -0.16 10.39 -17.48
CA LYS A 166 -1.47 10.94 -17.07
C LYS A 166 -1.73 10.65 -15.59
N PRO A 167 -1.52 11.62 -14.71
CA PRO A 167 -2.14 11.56 -13.39
C PRO A 167 -3.65 11.58 -13.63
N THR A 168 -4.35 10.50 -13.32
CA THR A 168 -5.79 10.54 -13.17
C THR A 168 -6.07 11.52 -12.03
N ASN A 169 -6.54 12.71 -12.37
CA ASN A 169 -7.18 13.60 -11.44
C ASN A 169 -8.47 12.90 -10.99
N ILE A 170 -8.39 12.14 -9.92
CA ILE A 170 -9.57 11.79 -9.16
C ILE A 170 -9.79 12.99 -8.24
N ALA A 171 -10.78 13.81 -8.62
CA ALA A 171 -11.29 14.91 -7.82
C ALA A 171 -11.79 14.40 -6.45
#